data_df822f24729bea0b61e79b8ca5286fda
#
_entry.id   df822f24729bea0b61e79b8ca5286fda
#
_cell.length_a   1.000
_cell.length_b   1.000
_cell.length_c   1.000
_cell.angle_alpha   90.00
_cell.angle_beta   90.00
_cell.angle_gamma   90.00
#
_symmetry.space_group_name_H-M   'P 1'
#
loop_
_entity.id
_entity.type
_entity.pdbx_description
1 polymer ?
#
loop_
_entity_poly.entity_id
_entity_poly.type
_entity_poly.pdbx_seq_one_letter_code
_entity_poly.pdbx_strand_id
1 'polypeptide(L)'
;MAVISTNLAANSAVRYLNANSADQTASLSKLASGSRIVSAADDASGLAISTRISSDVTALTQAATNASHGTSILQTADGGASNISDMLQRMKALASQSASG
;
A
#
# COMPACT_ATOMS: atom_id res chain seq x y z
N MET A 1 -14.44 -40.13 -45.89
CA MET A 1 -13.84 -41.45 -45.56
C MET A 1 -13.84 -41.60 -44.05
N ALA A 2 -14.44 -42.65 -43.53
CA ALA A 2 -14.38 -42.95 -42.10
C ALA A 2 -12.99 -43.51 -41.78
N VAL A 3 -12.21 -42.79 -41.02
CA VAL A 3 -10.86 -43.22 -40.58
C VAL A 3 -11.03 -43.83 -39.18
N ILE A 4 -10.63 -45.10 -39.05
CA ILE A 4 -10.79 -45.86 -37.79
C ILE A 4 -9.79 -45.40 -36.73
N SER A 5 -8.67 -44.77 -37.10
CA SER A 5 -7.57 -44.39 -36.19
C SER A 5 -7.55 -42.92 -35.80
N THR A 6 -8.28 -42.05 -36.49
CA THR A 6 -8.26 -40.60 -36.21
C THR A 6 -9.67 -40.02 -36.32
N ASN A 7 -10.20 -39.57 -35.17
CA ASN A 7 -11.48 -38.85 -35.14
C ASN A 7 -11.19 -37.35 -35.06
N LEU A 8 -11.34 -36.67 -36.21
CA LEU A 8 -11.07 -35.22 -36.30
C LEU A 8 -12.02 -34.39 -35.45
N ALA A 9 -13.26 -34.82 -35.31
CA ALA A 9 -14.25 -34.15 -34.46
C ALA A 9 -13.88 -34.26 -32.96
N ALA A 10 -13.42 -35.45 -32.53
CA ALA A 10 -12.95 -35.64 -31.15
C ALA A 10 -11.70 -34.79 -30.86
N ASN A 11 -10.74 -34.74 -31.79
CA ASN A 11 -9.56 -33.90 -31.65
C ASN A 11 -9.90 -32.40 -31.59
N SER A 12 -10.85 -31.94 -32.38
CA SER A 12 -11.35 -30.56 -32.31
C SER A 12 -12.03 -30.30 -30.98
N ALA A 13 -12.86 -31.20 -30.48
CA ALA A 13 -13.51 -31.07 -29.19
C ALA A 13 -12.49 -30.97 -28.02
N VAL A 14 -11.44 -31.81 -28.06
CA VAL A 14 -10.36 -31.74 -27.06
C VAL A 14 -9.59 -30.43 -27.11
N ARG A 15 -9.33 -29.88 -28.32
CA ARG A 15 -8.70 -28.56 -28.44
C ARG A 15 -9.56 -27.45 -27.83
N TYR A 16 -10.86 -27.44 -28.11
CA TYR A 16 -11.78 -26.45 -27.50
C TYR A 16 -11.90 -26.63 -26.00
N LEU A 17 -11.90 -27.85 -25.50
CA LEU A 17 -11.93 -28.14 -24.08
C LEU A 17 -10.67 -27.60 -23.36
N ASN A 18 -9.51 -27.85 -23.96
CA ASN A 18 -8.25 -27.36 -23.43
C ASN A 18 -8.18 -25.81 -23.44
N ALA A 19 -8.60 -25.15 -24.51
CA ALA A 19 -8.67 -23.72 -24.62
C ALA A 19 -9.62 -23.14 -23.55
N ASN A 20 -10.80 -23.70 -23.41
CA ASN A 20 -11.79 -23.28 -22.40
C ASN A 20 -11.27 -23.45 -20.95
N SER A 21 -10.56 -24.58 -20.71
CA SER A 21 -9.93 -24.82 -19.40
C SER A 21 -8.84 -23.78 -19.07
N ALA A 22 -8.04 -23.40 -20.07
CA ALA A 22 -7.02 -22.35 -19.91
C ALA A 22 -7.65 -20.98 -19.62
N ASP A 23 -8.70 -20.60 -20.35
CA ASP A 23 -9.44 -19.34 -20.17
C ASP A 23 -10.15 -19.31 -18.80
N GLN A 24 -10.71 -20.43 -18.37
CA GLN A 24 -11.28 -20.56 -17.03
C GLN A 24 -10.23 -20.36 -15.93
N THR A 25 -9.07 -20.97 -16.08
CA THR A 25 -7.96 -20.83 -15.11
C THR A 25 -7.47 -19.38 -15.04
N ALA A 26 -7.33 -18.71 -16.18
CA ALA A 26 -6.95 -17.31 -16.24
C ALA A 26 -8.00 -16.40 -15.58
N SER A 27 -9.28 -16.66 -15.83
CA SER A 27 -10.40 -15.92 -15.23
C SER A 27 -10.48 -16.11 -13.72
N LEU A 28 -10.31 -17.35 -13.24
CA LEU A 28 -10.25 -17.67 -11.81
C LEU A 28 -9.06 -17.00 -11.12
N SER A 29 -7.92 -16.94 -11.77
CA SER A 29 -6.73 -16.25 -11.24
C SER A 29 -6.98 -14.74 -11.08
N LYS A 30 -7.62 -14.10 -12.07
CA LYS A 30 -8.02 -12.69 -12.00
C LYS A 30 -9.04 -12.42 -10.89
N LEU A 31 -10.02 -13.32 -10.75
CA LEU A 31 -11.04 -13.20 -9.71
C LEU A 31 -10.46 -13.40 -8.32
N ALA A 32 -9.59 -14.39 -8.14
CA ALA A 32 -8.95 -14.69 -6.85
C ALA A 32 -7.97 -13.59 -6.41
N SER A 33 -7.25 -12.97 -7.35
CA SER A 33 -6.34 -11.86 -7.06
C SER A 33 -7.07 -10.52 -6.84
N GLY A 34 -8.33 -10.40 -7.28
CA GLY A 34 -9.06 -9.13 -7.29
C GLY A 34 -8.49 -8.10 -8.26
N SER A 35 -7.53 -8.49 -9.10
CA SER A 35 -6.84 -7.60 -10.06
C SER A 35 -7.10 -8.04 -11.49
N ARG A 36 -7.33 -7.07 -12.37
CA ARG A 36 -7.48 -7.33 -13.81
C ARG A 36 -6.17 -7.79 -14.46
N ILE A 37 -5.04 -7.33 -13.94
CA ILE A 37 -3.69 -7.64 -14.44
C ILE A 37 -3.01 -8.53 -13.40
N VAL A 38 -2.81 -9.79 -13.72
CA VAL A 38 -2.19 -10.79 -12.84
C VAL A 38 -0.78 -11.10 -13.28
N SER A 39 -0.51 -10.97 -14.58
CA SER A 39 0.81 -11.25 -15.15
C SER A 39 1.23 -10.18 -16.16
N ALA A 40 2.53 -10.08 -16.42
CA ALA A 40 3.05 -9.21 -17.46
C ALA A 40 2.55 -9.56 -18.87
N ALA A 41 2.07 -10.81 -19.08
CA ALA A 41 1.47 -11.25 -20.33
C ALA A 41 0.08 -10.62 -20.57
N ASP A 42 -0.64 -10.24 -19.51
CA ASP A 42 -1.96 -9.59 -19.63
C ASP A 42 -1.81 -8.14 -20.12
N ASP A 43 -0.90 -7.38 -19.49
CA ASP A 43 -0.60 -6.00 -19.85
C ASP A 43 0.71 -5.56 -19.17
N ALA A 44 1.81 -5.62 -19.91
CA ALA A 44 3.13 -5.25 -19.39
C ALA A 44 3.22 -3.76 -19.02
N SER A 45 2.56 -2.90 -19.81
CA SER A 45 2.53 -1.45 -19.57
C SER A 45 1.72 -1.09 -18.32
N GLY A 46 0.52 -1.66 -18.21
CA GLY A 46 -0.34 -1.47 -17.05
C GLY A 46 0.26 -2.02 -15.77
N LEU A 47 0.95 -3.15 -15.83
CA LEU A 47 1.66 -3.72 -14.68
C LEU A 47 2.81 -2.81 -14.20
N ALA A 48 3.60 -2.27 -15.13
CA ALA A 48 4.68 -1.33 -14.79
C ALA A 48 4.15 -0.06 -14.12
N ILE A 49 3.06 0.50 -14.63
CA ILE A 49 2.40 1.67 -14.04
C ILE A 49 1.83 1.34 -12.66
N SER A 50 1.15 0.21 -12.52
CA SER A 50 0.57 -0.24 -11.25
C SER A 50 1.65 -0.45 -10.18
N THR A 51 2.77 -1.07 -10.53
CA THR A 51 3.91 -1.26 -9.62
C THR A 51 4.51 0.07 -9.19
N ARG A 52 4.64 1.03 -10.11
CA ARG A 52 5.14 2.37 -9.80
C ARG A 52 4.21 3.11 -8.84
N ILE A 53 2.91 3.11 -9.12
CA ILE A 53 1.90 3.72 -8.25
C ILE A 53 1.91 3.06 -6.86
N SER A 54 2.02 1.74 -6.79
CA SER A 54 2.11 1.02 -5.51
C SER A 54 3.35 1.42 -4.71
N SER A 55 4.49 1.62 -5.38
CA SER A 55 5.71 2.14 -4.75
C SER A 55 5.51 3.57 -4.22
N ASP A 56 4.88 4.45 -5.02
CA ASP A 56 4.60 5.83 -4.63
C ASP A 56 3.64 5.88 -3.43
N VAL A 57 2.60 5.05 -3.42
CA VAL A 57 1.66 4.92 -2.27
C VAL A 57 2.40 4.48 -1.01
N THR A 58 3.31 3.52 -1.12
CA THR A 58 4.13 3.06 0.01
C THR A 58 5.01 4.19 0.54
N ALA A 59 5.67 4.94 -0.34
CA ALA A 59 6.49 6.09 0.03
C ALA A 59 5.68 7.20 0.71
N LEU A 60 4.50 7.52 0.18
CA LEU A 60 3.59 8.50 0.76
C LEU A 60 3.05 8.07 2.13
N THR A 61 2.75 6.79 2.30
CA THR A 61 2.32 6.23 3.58
C THR A 61 3.42 6.35 4.63
N GLN A 62 4.67 6.07 4.25
CA GLN A 62 5.82 6.26 5.14
C GLN A 62 6.05 7.75 5.47
N ALA A 63 5.90 8.64 4.48
CA ALA A 63 6.01 10.07 4.70
C ALA A 63 4.94 10.59 5.69
N ALA A 64 3.70 10.12 5.58
CA ALA A 64 2.62 10.43 6.52
C ALA A 64 2.95 9.95 7.94
N THR A 65 3.50 8.75 8.07
CA THR A 65 3.96 8.21 9.36
C THR A 65 5.09 9.06 9.95
N ASN A 66 6.06 9.45 9.13
CA ASN A 66 7.16 10.32 9.57
C ASN A 66 6.66 11.72 10.01
N ALA A 67 5.69 12.28 9.30
CA ALA A 67 5.05 13.55 9.68
C ALA A 67 4.32 13.45 11.03
N SER A 68 3.62 12.34 11.26
CA SER A 68 2.96 12.05 12.55
C SER A 68 3.98 11.95 13.69
N HIS A 69 5.09 11.26 13.47
CA HIS A 69 6.19 11.20 14.44
C HIS A 69 6.79 12.58 14.70
N GLY A 70 7.01 13.38 13.65
CA GLY A 70 7.49 14.76 13.78
C GLY A 70 6.56 15.61 14.64
N THR A 71 5.26 15.50 14.42
CA THR A 71 4.24 16.20 15.24
C THR A 71 4.32 15.78 16.71
N SER A 72 4.48 14.48 16.98
CA SER A 72 4.60 13.97 18.35
C SER A 72 5.86 14.49 19.07
N ILE A 73 6.96 14.60 18.35
CA ILE A 73 8.21 15.17 18.88
C ILE A 73 8.02 16.66 19.21
N LEU A 74 7.38 17.40 18.31
CA LEU A 74 7.09 18.83 18.54
C LEU A 74 6.15 19.05 19.73
N GLN A 75 5.13 18.21 19.90
CA GLN A 75 4.24 18.26 21.06
C GLN A 75 5.00 18.00 22.37
N THR A 76 5.95 17.07 22.36
CA THR A 76 6.80 16.81 23.54
C THR A 76 7.70 18.01 23.84
N ALA A 77 8.27 18.62 22.81
CA ALA A 77 9.10 19.82 22.96
C ALA A 77 8.28 21.02 23.47
N ASP A 78 7.08 21.21 22.96
CA ASP A 78 6.14 22.25 23.37
C ASP A 78 5.75 22.08 24.85
N GLY A 79 5.42 20.87 25.28
CA GLY A 79 5.17 20.55 26.68
C GLY A 79 6.38 20.85 27.58
N GLY A 80 7.59 20.53 27.12
CA GLY A 80 8.83 20.91 27.82
C GLY A 80 9.04 22.40 27.93
N ALA A 81 8.82 23.14 26.86
CA ALA A 81 8.91 24.60 26.84
C ALA A 81 7.86 25.28 27.76
N SER A 82 6.63 24.74 27.77
CA SER A 82 5.58 25.21 28.69
C SER A 82 5.99 25.04 30.15
N ASN A 83 6.51 23.85 30.51
CA ASN A 83 7.00 23.63 31.89
C ASN A 83 8.14 24.56 32.28
N ILE A 84 9.05 24.87 31.37
CA ILE A 84 10.13 25.84 31.62
C ILE A 84 9.55 27.24 31.82
N SER A 85 8.57 27.65 31.03
CA SER A 85 7.89 28.93 31.18
C SER A 85 7.23 29.08 32.57
N ASP A 86 6.53 28.04 33.01
CA ASP A 86 5.88 27.99 34.33
C ASP A 86 6.90 28.10 35.48
N MET A 87 8.02 27.38 35.36
CA MET A 87 9.12 27.47 36.32
C MET A 87 9.73 28.86 36.38
N LEU A 88 9.95 29.51 35.24
CA LEU A 88 10.48 30.87 35.18
C LEU A 88 9.50 31.88 35.79
N GLN A 89 8.20 31.73 35.59
CA GLN A 89 7.18 32.57 36.24
C GLN A 89 7.20 32.41 37.75
N ARG A 90 7.30 31.18 38.25
CA ARG A 90 7.43 30.92 39.68
C ARG A 90 8.71 31.49 40.26
N MET A 91 9.83 31.37 39.57
CA MET A 91 11.10 31.95 39.98
C MET A 91 11.01 33.49 40.04
N LYS A 92 10.38 34.12 39.06
CA LYS A 92 10.13 35.57 39.03
C LYS A 92 9.26 36.01 40.22
N ALA A 93 8.20 35.28 40.51
CA ALA A 93 7.33 35.58 41.67
C ALA A 93 8.08 35.43 42.98
N LEU A 94 8.88 34.38 43.18
CA LEU A 94 9.70 34.20 44.39
C LEU A 94 10.79 35.26 44.53
N ALA A 95 11.45 35.64 43.44
CA ALA A 95 12.45 36.73 43.46
C ALA A 95 11.81 38.05 43.80
N SER A 96 10.63 38.37 43.28
CA SER A 96 9.88 39.55 43.60
C SER A 96 9.44 39.59 45.10
N GLN A 97 9.02 38.44 45.63
CA GLN A 97 8.65 38.28 47.02
C GLN A 97 9.86 38.44 47.94
N SER A 98 11.01 37.88 47.57
CA SER A 98 12.26 38.06 48.32
C SER A 98 12.79 39.50 48.32
N ALA A 99 12.54 40.24 47.25
CA ALA A 99 12.97 41.62 47.13
C ALA A 99 12.05 42.61 47.89
N SER A 100 10.83 42.21 48.23
CA SER A 100 9.84 43.02 48.92
C SER A 100 9.76 42.75 50.44
N GLY A 101 10.41 41.76 50.92
CA GLY A 101 10.38 41.32 52.32
C GLY A 101 11.67 41.25 52.95
#